data_81a4ba7fc3c40595cf6ac943b8a20d2d
#
_entry.id   81a4ba7fc3c40595cf6ac943b8a20d2d
#
_cell.length_a   1.000
_cell.length_b   1.000
_cell.length_c   1.000
_cell.angle_alpha   90.00
_cell.angle_beta   90.00
_cell.angle_gamma   90.00
#
_symmetry.space_group_name_H-M   'P 1'
#
loop_
_entity.id
_entity.type
_entity.pdbx_description
1 polymer ?
#
loop_
_entity_poly.entity_id
_entity_poly.type
_entity_poly.pdbx_seq_one_letter_code
_entity_poly.pdbx_strand_id
1 'polypeptide(L)'
;VVARRQAPLIIGLGEGEFICASDTPAIANFTNIILPMEDDEIALLTPLGIEIYDSNNERQYRNPVSLKVSEQIIDKMNFKHFMLKEIYDQPHTAKNWLETYLIQNLENGQYQIKYPFDTNFFKSIERIEIIACGTSKHAAMVGSFLLEQFSGIPTNVYYASEFRYSPPPLLPNTLTIGVSQSGETADTIAAIDMEIKRRSQIKDKEFRPNLIAITNRRESSIGRQVSNIIDICAGIEV
;
A
#
# COMPACT_ATOMS: atom_id res chain seq x y z
N VAL A 1 19.04 -15.89 -13.35
CA VAL A 1 17.69 -16.38 -13.01
C VAL A 1 17.16 -15.52 -11.89
N VAL A 2 15.91 -15.07 -11.99
CA VAL A 2 15.20 -14.33 -10.96
C VAL A 2 13.88 -15.00 -10.66
N ALA A 3 13.38 -14.87 -9.44
CA ALA A 3 12.11 -15.44 -9.03
C ALA A 3 11.36 -14.46 -8.12
N ARG A 4 10.04 -14.42 -8.25
CA ARG A 4 9.16 -13.62 -7.39
C ARG A 4 8.27 -14.52 -6.55
N ARG A 5 8.22 -14.21 -5.27
CA ARG A 5 7.22 -14.76 -4.35
C ARG A 5 6.95 -13.77 -3.23
N GLN A 6 5.75 -13.23 -3.15
CA GLN A 6 5.28 -12.22 -2.18
C GLN A 6 5.95 -10.84 -2.31
N ALA A 7 7.30 -10.77 -2.37
CA ALA A 7 8.00 -9.52 -2.59
C ALA A 7 7.92 -9.09 -4.06
N PRO A 8 7.69 -7.80 -4.36
CA PRO A 8 7.66 -7.31 -5.73
C PRO A 8 8.98 -7.57 -6.46
N LEU A 9 8.90 -7.88 -7.76
CA LEU A 9 10.05 -7.98 -8.65
C LEU A 9 9.65 -7.50 -10.03
N ILE A 10 10.44 -6.59 -10.58
CA ILE A 10 10.29 -6.08 -11.94
C ILE A 10 11.61 -6.23 -12.69
N ILE A 11 11.52 -6.44 -13.99
CA ILE A 11 12.66 -6.53 -14.89
C ILE A 11 12.63 -5.33 -15.83
N GLY A 12 13.64 -4.47 -15.75
CA GLY A 12 13.86 -3.36 -16.68
C GLY A 12 14.55 -3.86 -17.95
N LEU A 13 14.07 -3.43 -19.11
CA LEU A 13 14.64 -3.74 -20.41
C LEU A 13 15.51 -2.57 -20.86
N GLY A 14 16.82 -2.69 -20.63
CA GLY A 14 17.84 -1.71 -21.06
C GLY A 14 18.43 -2.04 -22.43
N GLU A 15 19.33 -1.18 -22.90
CA GLU A 15 20.08 -1.40 -24.16
C GLU A 15 21.17 -2.46 -23.94
N GLY A 16 20.86 -3.71 -24.30
CA GLY A 16 21.78 -4.85 -24.16
C GLY A 16 21.95 -5.39 -22.76
N GLU A 17 21.10 -4.96 -21.80
CA GLU A 17 21.12 -5.43 -20.42
C GLU A 17 19.72 -5.56 -19.83
N PHE A 18 19.60 -6.36 -18.77
CA PHE A 18 18.41 -6.47 -17.94
C PHE A 18 18.72 -6.01 -16.53
N ILE A 19 17.84 -5.19 -15.98
CA ILE A 19 17.96 -4.63 -14.62
C ILE A 19 16.81 -5.20 -13.79
N CYS A 20 17.13 -5.80 -12.64
CA CYS A 20 16.12 -6.38 -11.77
C CYS A 20 16.06 -5.58 -10.45
N ALA A 21 14.86 -5.18 -10.05
CA ALA A 21 14.63 -4.48 -8.79
C ALA A 21 13.26 -4.81 -8.19
N SER A 22 13.11 -4.47 -6.91
CA SER A 22 11.85 -4.64 -6.20
C SER A 22 10.84 -3.53 -6.51
N ASP A 23 11.30 -2.38 -7.00
CA ASP A 23 10.44 -1.24 -7.30
C ASP A 23 10.87 -0.49 -8.57
N THR A 24 9.95 0.31 -9.09
CA THR A 24 10.12 1.12 -10.29
C THR A 24 11.16 2.23 -10.12
N PRO A 25 11.26 2.96 -8.99
CA PRO A 25 12.24 4.01 -8.80
C PRO A 25 13.69 3.56 -9.01
N ALA A 26 14.03 2.35 -8.61
CA ALA A 26 15.38 1.81 -8.78
C ALA A 26 15.77 1.57 -10.25
N ILE A 27 14.78 1.40 -11.13
CA ILE A 27 14.98 1.11 -12.56
C ILE A 27 14.86 2.36 -13.43
N ALA A 28 14.06 3.33 -13.02
CA ALA A 28 13.62 4.47 -13.85
C ALA A 28 14.75 5.29 -14.46
N ASN A 29 15.94 5.33 -13.82
CA ASN A 29 17.12 6.03 -14.34
C ASN A 29 17.86 5.27 -15.45
N PHE A 30 17.55 3.99 -15.66
CA PHE A 30 18.24 3.12 -16.61
C PHE A 30 17.38 2.77 -17.82
N THR A 31 16.06 2.61 -17.60
CA THR A 31 15.12 2.30 -18.67
C THR A 31 13.71 2.76 -18.30
N ASN A 32 12.92 3.08 -19.32
CA ASN A 32 11.50 3.38 -19.18
C ASN A 32 10.59 2.20 -19.58
N ILE A 33 11.16 1.04 -19.89
CA ILE A 33 10.42 -0.15 -20.29
C ILE A 33 10.64 -1.24 -19.25
N ILE A 34 9.56 -1.71 -18.66
CA ILE A 34 9.59 -2.74 -17.62
C ILE A 34 8.72 -3.94 -17.97
N LEU A 35 9.09 -5.08 -17.40
CA LEU A 35 8.34 -6.31 -17.40
C LEU A 35 8.05 -6.72 -15.95
N PRO A 36 6.84 -6.45 -15.42
CA PRO A 36 6.50 -6.85 -14.06
C PRO A 36 6.32 -8.37 -13.98
N MET A 37 6.83 -8.97 -12.91
CA MET A 37 6.61 -10.37 -12.60
C MET A 37 5.41 -10.56 -11.68
N GLU A 38 4.77 -11.71 -11.75
CA GLU A 38 3.71 -12.13 -10.82
C GLU A 38 4.27 -13.08 -9.75
N ASP A 39 3.47 -13.34 -8.71
CA ASP A 39 3.89 -14.27 -7.66
C ASP A 39 4.01 -15.70 -8.18
N ASP A 40 5.00 -16.41 -7.62
CA ASP A 40 5.37 -17.77 -7.97
C ASP A 40 5.90 -17.95 -9.42
N GLU A 41 6.36 -16.84 -10.02
CA GLU A 41 7.04 -16.88 -11.32
C GLU A 41 8.58 -16.92 -11.18
N ILE A 42 9.20 -17.58 -12.16
CA ILE A 42 10.65 -17.62 -12.34
C ILE A 42 10.97 -17.09 -13.73
N ALA A 43 11.93 -16.16 -13.85
CA ALA A 43 12.40 -15.69 -15.14
C ALA A 43 13.87 -16.07 -15.38
N LEU A 44 14.13 -16.58 -16.58
CA LEU A 44 15.45 -16.82 -17.12
C LEU A 44 15.83 -15.64 -18.03
N LEU A 45 16.87 -14.91 -17.65
CA LEU A 45 17.41 -13.78 -18.41
C LEU A 45 18.65 -14.23 -19.15
N THR A 46 18.65 -14.10 -20.47
CA THR A 46 19.76 -14.51 -21.35
C THR A 46 20.03 -13.40 -22.37
N PRO A 47 21.18 -13.39 -23.05
CA PRO A 47 21.41 -12.46 -24.16
C PRO A 47 20.40 -12.60 -25.31
N LEU A 48 19.68 -13.71 -25.37
CA LEU A 48 18.66 -13.97 -26.41
C LEU A 48 17.26 -13.47 -26.01
N GLY A 49 17.05 -13.07 -24.74
CA GLY A 49 15.79 -12.57 -24.24
C GLY A 49 15.40 -13.10 -22.87
N ILE A 50 14.13 -12.90 -22.52
CA ILE A 50 13.52 -13.28 -21.25
C ILE A 50 12.54 -14.42 -21.49
N GLU A 51 12.64 -15.45 -20.66
CA GLU A 51 11.65 -16.52 -20.57
C GLU A 51 11.09 -16.56 -19.17
N ILE A 52 9.76 -16.49 -19.03
CA ILE A 52 9.05 -16.51 -17.74
C ILE A 52 8.30 -17.83 -17.64
N TYR A 53 8.36 -18.45 -16.48
CA TYR A 53 7.69 -19.70 -16.15
C TYR A 53 6.91 -19.54 -14.85
N ASP A 54 5.71 -20.10 -14.79
CA ASP A 54 4.90 -20.16 -13.56
C ASP A 54 5.27 -21.36 -12.68
N SER A 55 4.54 -21.52 -11.55
CA SER A 55 4.73 -22.64 -10.63
C SER A 55 4.48 -24.04 -11.23
N ASN A 56 3.75 -24.12 -12.34
CA ASN A 56 3.49 -25.36 -13.08
C ASN A 56 4.53 -25.62 -14.16
N ASN A 57 5.58 -24.78 -14.24
CA ASN A 57 6.59 -24.80 -15.29
C ASN A 57 6.00 -24.54 -16.70
N GLU A 58 4.89 -23.79 -16.77
CA GLU A 58 4.30 -23.34 -18.02
C GLU A 58 4.89 -21.98 -18.40
N ARG A 59 5.27 -21.83 -19.69
CA ARG A 59 5.84 -20.58 -20.18
C ARG A 59 4.79 -19.49 -20.27
N GLN A 60 5.06 -18.36 -19.61
CA GLN A 60 4.20 -17.20 -19.59
C GLN A 60 4.66 -16.15 -20.61
N TYR A 61 3.72 -15.54 -21.33
CA TYR A 61 3.98 -14.47 -22.30
C TYR A 61 3.37 -13.17 -21.81
N ARG A 62 4.18 -12.12 -21.81
CA ARG A 62 3.77 -10.83 -21.25
C ARG A 62 4.39 -9.70 -22.06
N ASN A 63 3.58 -8.65 -22.31
CA ASN A 63 4.09 -7.47 -22.98
C ASN A 63 4.78 -6.54 -21.99
N PRO A 64 5.90 -5.94 -22.37
CA PRO A 64 6.53 -4.88 -21.60
C PRO A 64 5.59 -3.67 -21.46
N VAL A 65 5.73 -2.96 -20.35
CA VAL A 65 4.96 -1.77 -20.01
C VAL A 65 5.90 -0.57 -19.95
N SER A 66 5.48 0.56 -20.53
CA SER A 66 6.22 1.81 -20.40
C SER A 66 5.89 2.49 -19.06
N LEU A 67 6.94 2.94 -18.36
CA LEU A 67 6.79 3.75 -17.17
C LEU A 67 6.16 5.11 -17.50
N LYS A 68 5.27 5.57 -16.66
CA LYS A 68 4.71 6.92 -16.76
C LYS A 68 5.81 7.95 -16.51
N VAL A 69 5.74 9.11 -17.17
CA VAL A 69 6.73 10.19 -17.02
C VAL A 69 6.91 10.64 -15.57
N SER A 70 5.85 10.61 -14.77
CA SER A 70 5.88 10.93 -13.34
C SER A 70 6.70 9.94 -12.50
N GLU A 71 6.91 8.72 -12.99
CA GLU A 71 7.71 7.68 -12.32
C GLU A 71 9.20 7.75 -12.70
N GLN A 72 9.54 8.52 -13.73
CA GLN A 72 10.90 8.63 -14.27
C GLN A 72 11.75 9.71 -13.61
N ILE A 73 11.13 10.72 -12.96
CA ILE A 73 11.86 11.86 -12.39
C ILE A 73 12.01 11.68 -10.89
N ILE A 74 13.04 10.96 -10.50
CA ILE A 74 13.48 10.88 -9.12
C ILE A 74 14.70 11.77 -8.97
N ASP A 75 14.48 13.02 -8.57
CA ASP A 75 15.53 13.99 -8.39
C ASP A 75 15.66 14.38 -6.91
N LYS A 76 16.89 14.35 -6.40
CA LYS A 76 17.22 14.89 -5.07
C LYS A 76 17.09 16.40 -5.00
N MET A 77 16.93 17.07 -6.14
CA MET A 77 17.01 18.52 -6.24
C MET A 77 18.33 19.03 -5.61
N ASN A 78 18.27 20.02 -4.72
CA ASN A 78 19.45 20.57 -4.04
C ASN A 78 19.79 19.84 -2.73
N PHE A 79 19.17 18.69 -2.45
CA PHE A 79 19.39 17.96 -1.21
C PHE A 79 20.50 16.91 -1.35
N LYS A 80 21.30 16.75 -0.31
CA LYS A 80 22.38 15.76 -0.28
C LYS A 80 21.84 14.31 -0.27
N HIS A 81 20.70 14.09 0.37
CA HIS A 81 20.08 12.77 0.57
C HIS A 81 18.58 12.85 0.30
N PHE A 82 17.97 11.77 -0.21
CA PHE A 82 16.53 11.66 -0.41
C PHE A 82 15.77 11.85 0.89
N MET A 83 16.17 11.19 1.97
CA MET A 83 15.55 11.37 3.30
C MET A 83 15.49 12.84 3.71
N LEU A 84 16.55 13.61 3.45
CA LEU A 84 16.55 15.04 3.79
C LEU A 84 15.55 15.82 2.95
N LYS A 85 15.46 15.52 1.65
CA LYS A 85 14.43 16.08 0.76
C LYS A 85 13.03 15.77 1.30
N GLU A 86 12.75 14.52 1.61
CA GLU A 86 11.45 14.07 2.10
C GLU A 86 11.06 14.72 3.43
N ILE A 87 12.02 14.95 4.34
CA ILE A 87 11.80 15.73 5.57
C ILE A 87 11.30 17.15 5.24
N TYR A 88 11.93 17.81 4.26
CA TYR A 88 11.53 19.15 3.84
C TYR A 88 10.25 19.17 2.99
N ASP A 89 9.87 18.07 2.36
CA ASP A 89 8.64 17.93 1.61
C ASP A 89 7.38 17.75 2.50
N GLN A 90 7.54 17.44 3.78
CA GLN A 90 6.40 17.17 4.69
C GLN A 90 5.34 18.30 4.70
N PRO A 91 5.69 19.60 4.76
CA PRO A 91 4.66 20.66 4.71
C PRO A 91 3.86 20.65 3.41
N HIS A 92 4.52 20.34 2.28
CA HIS A 92 3.86 20.23 0.98
C HIS A 92 2.93 19.03 0.93
N THR A 93 3.39 17.87 1.40
CA THR A 93 2.59 16.66 1.51
C THR A 93 1.35 16.88 2.38
N ALA A 94 1.52 17.51 3.54
CA ALA A 94 0.39 17.84 4.42
C ALA A 94 -0.62 18.76 3.73
N LYS A 95 -0.14 19.77 2.99
CA LYS A 95 -0.99 20.67 2.21
C LYS A 95 -1.76 19.92 1.13
N ASN A 96 -1.09 19.07 0.34
CA ASN A 96 -1.73 18.26 -0.70
C ASN A 96 -2.82 17.36 -0.12
N TRP A 97 -2.55 16.75 1.03
CA TRP A 97 -3.52 15.91 1.72
C TRP A 97 -4.75 16.72 2.15
N LEU A 98 -4.55 17.90 2.74
CA LEU A 98 -5.63 18.79 3.13
C LEU A 98 -6.45 19.24 1.92
N GLU A 99 -5.82 19.65 0.83
CA GLU A 99 -6.49 20.07 -0.41
C GLU A 99 -7.28 18.91 -1.06
N THR A 100 -6.82 17.67 -0.88
CA THR A 100 -7.50 16.48 -1.42
C THR A 100 -8.75 16.12 -0.62
N TYR A 101 -8.69 16.22 0.71
CA TYR A 101 -9.73 15.69 1.60
C TYR A 101 -10.52 16.76 2.34
N LEU A 102 -10.07 18.01 2.36
CA LEU A 102 -10.75 19.08 3.06
C LEU A 102 -11.39 20.04 2.06
N ILE A 103 -12.72 20.12 2.09
CA ILE A 103 -13.49 21.04 1.23
C ILE A 103 -14.07 22.15 2.08
N GLN A 104 -13.82 23.39 1.68
CA GLN A 104 -14.49 24.54 2.27
C GLN A 104 -15.86 24.74 1.61
N ASN A 105 -16.91 24.74 2.41
CA ASN A 105 -18.23 25.13 1.94
C ASN A 105 -18.24 26.66 1.72
N LEU A 106 -18.44 27.08 0.47
CA LEU A 106 -18.38 28.49 0.07
C LEU A 106 -19.55 29.34 0.67
N GLU A 107 -20.65 28.69 1.05
CA GLU A 107 -21.83 29.41 1.57
C GLU A 107 -21.69 29.79 3.04
N ASN A 108 -21.07 28.94 3.85
CA ASN A 108 -20.96 29.13 5.30
C ASN A 108 -19.52 29.17 5.83
N GLY A 109 -18.54 29.03 4.96
CA GLY A 109 -17.09 29.00 5.30
C GLY A 109 -16.64 27.79 6.12
N GLN A 110 -17.51 26.82 6.39
CA GLN A 110 -17.19 25.64 7.17
C GLN A 110 -16.41 24.63 6.33
N TYR A 111 -15.47 23.93 6.97
CA TYR A 111 -14.74 22.84 6.34
C TYR A 111 -15.47 21.50 6.54
N GLN A 112 -15.50 20.70 5.48
CA GLN A 112 -16.04 19.36 5.47
C GLN A 112 -14.97 18.38 4.95
N ILE A 113 -14.96 17.16 5.49
CA ILE A 113 -14.05 16.11 5.00
C ILE A 113 -14.74 15.38 3.84
N LYS A 114 -14.08 15.33 2.70
CA LYS A 114 -14.47 14.51 1.56
C LYS A 114 -13.88 13.12 1.74
N TYR A 115 -14.71 12.18 2.15
CA TYR A 115 -14.29 10.78 2.20
C TYR A 115 -14.26 10.19 0.79
N PRO A 116 -13.25 9.35 0.46
CA PRO A 116 -13.17 8.69 -0.85
C PRO A 116 -14.09 7.47 -0.98
N PHE A 117 -14.92 7.19 0.04
CA PHE A 117 -15.83 6.03 0.12
C PHE A 117 -17.07 6.38 0.97
N ASP A 118 -18.08 5.51 0.92
CA ASP A 118 -19.27 5.66 1.78
C ASP A 118 -18.91 5.50 3.26
N THR A 119 -19.36 6.44 4.07
CA THR A 119 -19.07 6.48 5.51
C THR A 119 -20.15 5.82 6.38
N ASN A 120 -21.21 5.31 5.77
CA ASN A 120 -22.32 4.73 6.54
C ASN A 120 -21.90 3.52 7.37
N PHE A 121 -20.89 2.75 6.93
CA PHE A 121 -20.41 1.61 7.68
C PHE A 121 -19.77 1.98 9.03
N PHE A 122 -19.28 3.21 9.20
CA PHE A 122 -18.73 3.68 10.49
C PHE A 122 -19.77 3.65 11.62
N LYS A 123 -21.06 3.75 11.29
CA LYS A 123 -22.13 3.76 12.30
C LYS A 123 -22.25 2.48 13.12
N SER A 124 -21.76 1.38 12.59
CA SER A 124 -21.77 0.06 13.26
C SER A 124 -20.43 -0.28 13.92
N ILE A 125 -19.40 0.53 13.78
CA ILE A 125 -18.07 0.19 14.30
C ILE A 125 -18.02 0.39 15.81
N GLU A 126 -17.64 -0.66 16.51
CA GLU A 126 -17.48 -0.71 17.97
C GLU A 126 -16.01 -0.91 18.39
N ARG A 127 -15.13 -1.23 17.43
CA ARG A 127 -13.72 -1.52 17.66
C ARG A 127 -12.89 -1.22 16.40
N ILE A 128 -11.65 -0.77 16.63
CA ILE A 128 -10.68 -0.55 15.56
C ILE A 128 -9.43 -1.39 15.81
N GLU A 129 -8.97 -2.08 14.78
CA GLU A 129 -7.71 -2.81 14.76
C GLU A 129 -6.83 -2.25 13.64
N ILE A 130 -5.62 -1.77 13.97
CA ILE A 130 -4.68 -1.21 13.01
C ILE A 130 -3.52 -2.18 12.84
N ILE A 131 -3.22 -2.53 11.59
CA ILE A 131 -2.19 -3.51 11.23
C ILE A 131 -1.13 -2.78 10.41
N ALA A 132 0.12 -2.80 10.86
CA ALA A 132 1.22 -2.13 10.19
C ALA A 132 2.58 -2.71 10.58
N CYS A 133 3.63 -2.35 9.82
CA CYS A 133 5.03 -2.65 10.13
C CYS A 133 5.85 -1.35 10.27
N GLY A 134 7.01 -1.45 10.93
CA GLY A 134 8.01 -0.39 10.99
C GLY A 134 7.46 0.96 11.45
N THR A 135 7.86 2.03 10.77
CA THR A 135 7.44 3.40 11.09
C THR A 135 5.96 3.66 10.86
N SER A 136 5.32 2.95 9.91
CA SER A 136 3.86 2.99 9.73
C SER A 136 3.13 2.51 11.00
N LYS A 137 3.67 1.51 11.72
CA LYS A 137 3.10 1.09 13.00
C LYS A 137 3.28 2.17 14.07
N HIS A 138 4.42 2.87 14.10
CA HIS A 138 4.62 3.95 15.07
C HIS A 138 3.65 5.11 14.82
N ALA A 139 3.39 5.46 13.55
CA ALA A 139 2.35 6.42 13.19
C ALA A 139 0.96 5.93 13.62
N ALA A 140 0.65 4.64 13.39
CA ALA A 140 -0.59 4.02 13.81
C ALA A 140 -0.79 4.06 15.34
N MET A 141 0.28 3.92 16.14
CA MET A 141 0.21 4.05 17.61
C MET A 141 -0.21 5.47 18.02
N VAL A 142 0.33 6.50 17.39
CA VAL A 142 -0.12 7.88 17.63
C VAL A 142 -1.58 8.04 17.19
N GLY A 143 -1.92 7.50 16.01
CA GLY A 143 -3.28 7.51 15.48
C GLY A 143 -4.29 6.82 16.39
N SER A 144 -3.92 5.72 17.06
CA SER A 144 -4.82 5.01 17.98
C SER A 144 -5.24 5.86 19.17
N PHE A 145 -4.31 6.61 19.78
CA PHE A 145 -4.65 7.54 20.86
C PHE A 145 -5.63 8.61 20.42
N LEU A 146 -5.44 9.16 19.21
CA LEU A 146 -6.34 10.18 18.66
C LEU A 146 -7.72 9.58 18.34
N LEU A 147 -7.76 8.39 17.76
CA LEU A 147 -9.01 7.69 17.46
C LEU A 147 -9.82 7.41 18.74
N GLU A 148 -9.18 6.87 19.77
CA GLU A 148 -9.84 6.63 21.05
C GLU A 148 -10.33 7.93 21.70
N GLN A 149 -9.50 8.98 21.70
CA GLN A 149 -9.85 10.26 22.29
C GLN A 149 -11.05 10.94 21.60
N PHE A 150 -11.12 10.87 20.27
CA PHE A 150 -12.14 11.57 19.51
C PHE A 150 -13.40 10.74 19.26
N SER A 151 -13.28 9.43 19.10
CA SER A 151 -14.41 8.55 18.80
C SER A 151 -14.97 7.81 20.02
N GLY A 152 -14.16 7.62 21.06
CA GLY A 152 -14.49 6.75 22.19
C GLY A 152 -14.44 5.24 21.83
N ILE A 153 -13.95 4.88 20.63
CA ILE A 153 -13.91 3.50 20.14
C ILE A 153 -12.56 2.87 20.50
N PRO A 154 -12.53 1.72 21.21
CA PRO A 154 -11.29 1.02 21.53
C PRO A 154 -10.48 0.71 20.28
N THR A 155 -9.20 1.08 20.26
CA THR A 155 -8.31 0.96 19.11
C THR A 155 -7.03 0.25 19.48
N ASN A 156 -6.77 -0.91 18.86
CA ASN A 156 -5.54 -1.68 19.07
C ASN A 156 -4.63 -1.59 17.84
N VAL A 157 -3.32 -1.60 18.08
CA VAL A 157 -2.31 -1.56 17.01
C VAL A 157 -1.46 -2.81 17.07
N TYR A 158 -1.36 -3.54 15.98
CA TYR A 158 -0.63 -4.78 15.87
C TYR A 158 0.55 -4.67 14.89
N TYR A 159 1.63 -5.37 15.18
CA TYR A 159 2.63 -5.69 14.16
C TYR A 159 2.02 -6.66 13.15
N ALA A 160 2.09 -6.34 11.87
CA ALA A 160 1.56 -7.22 10.84
C ALA A 160 2.27 -8.59 10.82
N SER A 161 3.59 -8.62 11.09
CA SER A 161 4.38 -9.84 11.24
C SER A 161 3.83 -10.78 12.32
N GLU A 162 3.40 -10.24 13.45
CA GLU A 162 2.86 -11.03 14.56
C GLU A 162 1.39 -11.38 14.30
N PHE A 163 0.60 -10.42 13.81
CA PHE A 163 -0.83 -10.60 13.54
C PHE A 163 -1.11 -11.76 12.60
N ARG A 164 -0.29 -11.94 11.55
CA ARG A 164 -0.46 -13.03 10.58
C ARG A 164 -0.28 -14.43 11.18
N TYR A 165 0.42 -14.58 12.30
CA TYR A 165 0.68 -15.87 12.96
C TYR A 165 -0.13 -16.07 14.23
N SER A 166 -0.44 -14.98 14.94
CA SER A 166 -1.19 -15.01 16.20
C SER A 166 -2.22 -13.89 16.25
N PRO A 167 -3.24 -13.94 15.36
CA PRO A 167 -4.27 -12.92 15.33
C PRO A 167 -5.15 -12.98 16.57
N PRO A 168 -5.68 -11.83 17.03
CA PRO A 168 -6.61 -11.80 18.14
C PRO A 168 -7.91 -12.53 17.78
N PRO A 169 -8.76 -12.89 18.77
CA PRO A 169 -10.10 -13.41 18.52
C PRO A 169 -10.92 -12.44 17.68
N LEU A 170 -11.69 -12.97 16.71
CA LEU A 170 -12.60 -12.15 15.93
C LEU A 170 -13.71 -11.60 16.83
N LEU A 171 -13.93 -10.30 16.73
CA LEU A 171 -15.02 -9.61 17.41
C LEU A 171 -15.93 -8.95 16.36
N PRO A 172 -17.25 -8.85 16.66
CA PRO A 172 -18.20 -8.20 15.76
C PRO A 172 -17.87 -6.70 15.59
N ASN A 173 -18.43 -6.08 14.57
CA ASN A 173 -18.39 -4.64 14.33
C ASN A 173 -16.99 -4.02 14.40
N THR A 174 -15.97 -4.78 13.95
CA THR A 174 -14.59 -4.36 13.96
C THR A 174 -14.21 -3.73 12.62
N LEU A 175 -13.60 -2.54 12.67
CA LEU A 175 -12.89 -1.93 11.55
C LEU A 175 -11.42 -2.34 11.58
N THR A 176 -10.92 -2.94 10.50
CA THR A 176 -9.50 -3.24 10.34
C THR A 176 -8.86 -2.23 9.40
N ILE A 177 -7.80 -1.56 9.85
CA ILE A 177 -7.06 -0.56 9.07
C ILE A 177 -5.66 -1.10 8.77
N GLY A 178 -5.37 -1.32 7.49
CA GLY A 178 -4.02 -1.65 7.03
C GLY A 178 -3.24 -0.39 6.68
N VAL A 179 -2.06 -0.19 7.30
CA VAL A 179 -1.21 0.99 7.01
C VAL A 179 0.10 0.54 6.37
N SER A 180 0.31 0.96 5.14
CA SER A 180 1.56 0.70 4.41
C SER A 180 1.77 1.79 3.36
N GLN A 181 2.85 2.54 3.47
CA GLN A 181 3.17 3.62 2.54
C GLN A 181 3.28 3.09 1.11
N SER A 182 4.11 2.08 0.87
CA SER A 182 4.27 1.45 -0.46
C SER A 182 3.05 0.62 -0.88
N GLY A 183 2.26 0.14 0.09
CA GLY A 183 1.19 -0.83 -0.15
C GLY A 183 1.69 -2.22 -0.58
N GLU A 184 3.01 -2.46 -0.50
CA GLU A 184 3.67 -3.71 -0.89
C GLU A 184 4.36 -4.43 0.28
N THR A 185 4.12 -4.00 1.53
CA THR A 185 4.68 -4.64 2.73
C THR A 185 4.09 -6.04 2.89
N ALA A 186 4.89 -7.07 2.65
CA ALA A 186 4.44 -8.46 2.57
C ALA A 186 3.65 -8.94 3.80
N ASP A 187 4.12 -8.60 5.01
CA ASP A 187 3.41 -8.98 6.24
C ASP A 187 2.07 -8.27 6.39
N THR A 188 1.98 -6.98 5.99
CA THR A 188 0.72 -6.23 6.06
C THR A 188 -0.30 -6.79 5.08
N ILE A 189 0.13 -7.10 3.84
CA ILE A 189 -0.71 -7.72 2.81
C ILE A 189 -1.23 -9.08 3.29
N ALA A 190 -0.33 -9.94 3.81
CA ALA A 190 -0.69 -11.27 4.28
C ALA A 190 -1.62 -11.23 5.50
N ALA A 191 -1.44 -10.27 6.42
CA ALA A 191 -2.30 -10.09 7.56
C ALA A 191 -3.71 -9.62 7.16
N ILE A 192 -3.82 -8.70 6.21
CA ILE A 192 -5.12 -8.25 5.67
C ILE A 192 -5.83 -9.39 4.93
N ASP A 193 -5.12 -10.14 4.06
CA ASP A 193 -5.71 -11.29 3.36
C ASP A 193 -6.24 -12.34 4.34
N MET A 194 -5.45 -12.64 5.36
CA MET A 194 -5.88 -13.58 6.42
C MET A 194 -7.13 -13.06 7.15
N GLU A 195 -7.18 -11.78 7.49
CA GLU A 195 -8.32 -11.19 8.19
C GLU A 195 -9.60 -11.23 7.32
N ILE A 196 -9.48 -10.95 6.03
CA ILE A 196 -10.57 -11.11 5.07
C ILE A 196 -11.08 -12.56 5.07
N LYS A 197 -10.16 -13.53 4.95
CA LYS A 197 -10.51 -14.96 4.91
C LYS A 197 -11.20 -15.44 6.19
N ARG A 198 -10.65 -15.05 7.35
CA ARG A 198 -11.22 -15.41 8.66
C ARG A 198 -12.64 -14.88 8.81
N ARG A 199 -12.89 -13.61 8.50
CA ARG A 199 -14.22 -12.98 8.62
C ARG A 199 -15.20 -13.51 7.60
N SER A 200 -14.77 -13.79 6.38
CA SER A 200 -15.63 -14.33 5.32
C SER A 200 -16.17 -15.74 5.61
N GLN A 201 -15.56 -16.48 6.54
CA GLN A 201 -16.05 -17.80 6.98
C GLN A 201 -17.22 -17.69 7.96
N ILE A 202 -17.47 -16.52 8.55
CA ILE A 202 -18.55 -16.30 9.52
C ILE A 202 -19.77 -15.75 8.77
N LYS A 203 -20.93 -16.42 8.94
CA LYS A 203 -22.17 -16.02 8.26
C LYS A 203 -22.83 -14.78 8.87
N ASP A 204 -22.50 -14.44 10.12
CA ASP A 204 -23.05 -13.31 10.82
C ASP A 204 -22.56 -11.99 10.20
N LYS A 205 -23.52 -11.10 9.91
CA LYS A 205 -23.26 -9.81 9.26
C LYS A 205 -22.39 -8.88 10.10
N GLU A 206 -22.41 -9.01 11.42
CA GLU A 206 -21.59 -8.21 12.34
C GLU A 206 -20.09 -8.52 12.22
N PHE A 207 -19.75 -9.71 11.69
CA PHE A 207 -18.36 -10.13 11.45
C PHE A 207 -17.86 -9.84 10.03
N ARG A 208 -18.62 -9.16 9.18
CA ARG A 208 -18.17 -8.81 7.83
C ARG A 208 -16.86 -8.05 7.87
N PRO A 209 -15.99 -8.26 6.88
CA PRO A 209 -14.77 -7.47 6.75
C PRO A 209 -15.11 -5.99 6.51
N ASN A 210 -14.85 -5.14 7.49
CA ASN A 210 -14.86 -3.69 7.33
C ASN A 210 -13.39 -3.26 7.27
N LEU A 211 -12.92 -2.86 6.10
CA LEU A 211 -11.51 -2.64 5.83
C LEU A 211 -11.26 -1.25 5.27
N ILE A 212 -10.19 -0.62 5.75
CA ILE A 212 -9.58 0.58 5.16
C ILE A 212 -8.10 0.31 4.94
N ALA A 213 -7.58 0.72 3.79
CA ALA A 213 -6.15 0.81 3.55
C ALA A 213 -5.70 2.28 3.57
N ILE A 214 -4.62 2.58 4.29
CA ILE A 214 -3.92 3.86 4.23
C ILE A 214 -2.61 3.61 3.48
N THR A 215 -2.50 4.14 2.27
CA THR A 215 -1.36 3.88 1.38
C THR A 215 -1.11 5.06 0.44
N ASN A 216 0.12 5.16 -0.07
CA ASN A 216 0.49 6.15 -1.08
C ASN A 216 0.25 5.66 -2.53
N ARG A 217 -0.15 4.38 -2.68
CA ARG A 217 -0.31 3.74 -4.00
C ARG A 217 -1.62 2.95 -4.05
N ARG A 218 -2.62 3.50 -4.71
CA ARG A 218 -3.93 2.85 -4.87
C ARG A 218 -3.85 1.55 -5.67
N GLU A 219 -2.92 1.47 -6.60
CA GLU A 219 -2.68 0.31 -7.48
C GLU A 219 -1.84 -0.78 -6.83
N SER A 220 -1.37 -0.58 -5.60
CA SER A 220 -0.56 -1.53 -4.86
C SER A 220 -1.31 -2.81 -4.50
N SER A 221 -0.57 -3.81 -4.03
CA SER A 221 -1.16 -5.09 -3.61
C SER A 221 -2.21 -4.93 -2.52
N ILE A 222 -1.97 -4.07 -1.52
CA ILE A 222 -2.99 -3.79 -0.48
C ILE A 222 -4.18 -3.02 -1.08
N GLY A 223 -3.94 -2.10 -2.01
CA GLY A 223 -4.99 -1.32 -2.67
C GLY A 223 -5.91 -2.17 -3.55
N ARG A 224 -5.42 -3.29 -4.08
CA ARG A 224 -6.23 -4.26 -4.82
C ARG A 224 -7.09 -5.15 -3.91
N GLN A 225 -6.67 -5.37 -2.66
CA GLN A 225 -7.41 -6.19 -1.70
C GLN A 225 -8.50 -5.42 -0.96
N VAL A 226 -8.32 -4.10 -0.79
CA VAL A 226 -9.19 -3.25 0.04
C VAL A 226 -9.82 -2.17 -0.83
N SER A 227 -11.15 -2.12 -0.88
CA SER A 227 -11.89 -1.15 -1.69
C SER A 227 -11.89 0.28 -1.10
N ASN A 228 -11.81 0.41 0.23
CA ASN A 228 -11.79 1.71 0.90
C ASN A 228 -10.35 2.16 1.14
N ILE A 229 -9.88 3.10 0.34
CA ILE A 229 -8.48 3.55 0.37
C ILE A 229 -8.41 5.02 0.74
N ILE A 230 -7.57 5.33 1.72
CA ILE A 230 -7.11 6.69 2.04
C ILE A 230 -5.71 6.86 1.46
N ASP A 231 -5.58 7.74 0.48
CA ASP A 231 -4.30 8.07 -0.13
C ASP A 231 -3.52 9.05 0.77
N ILE A 232 -2.25 8.79 1.00
CA ILE A 232 -1.39 9.66 1.81
C ILE A 232 -0.99 10.92 1.04
N CYS A 233 -1.07 10.90 -0.29
CA CYS A 233 -0.71 12.01 -1.19
C CYS A 233 0.76 12.48 -1.01
N ALA A 234 1.67 11.57 -0.67
CA ALA A 234 3.06 11.89 -0.34
C ALA A 234 3.98 12.01 -1.58
N GLY A 235 3.47 11.73 -2.79
CA GLY A 235 4.30 11.68 -3.99
C GLY A 235 5.14 10.39 -4.05
N ILE A 236 6.27 10.45 -4.78
CA ILE A 236 7.18 9.31 -4.92
C ILE A 236 8.18 9.35 -3.77
N GLU A 237 8.28 8.24 -3.03
CA GLU A 237 9.30 7.97 -2.02
C GLU A 237 10.39 7.07 -2.61
N VAL A 238 11.64 7.28 -2.20
CA VAL A 238 12.83 6.57 -2.71
C VAL A 238 13.58 5.87 -1.59
#